data_57c23ba92c5539f9c2fa19d5a703a91a
#
_entry.id   57c23ba92c5539f9c2fa19d5a703a91a
#
_cell.length_a   1.000
_cell.length_b   1.000
_cell.length_c   1.000
_cell.angle_alpha   90.00
_cell.angle_beta   90.00
_cell.angle_gamma   90.00
#
_symmetry.space_group_name_H-M   'P 1'
#
loop_
_entity.id
_entity.type
_entity.pdbx_description
1 polymer ?
#
loop_
_entity_poly.entity_id
_entity_poly.type
_entity_poly.pdbx_seq_one_letter_code
_entity_poly.pdbx_strand_id
1 'polypeptide(L)'
;MLQNLREIVSFASQRKDDFVKMVMDADMRQRNRGLVKRKKTLDDAEKRIAELDSIFKRLYEDTISGKLSDERFQKLSTDYEKEQHQLQELAVALRGEIEAEERKSANVERFLSVVERYTEIPELTPCILHEFVEKIVVHAASDPKGKNRTQEIDIYYKGIGALEVSKVTSSRQE
;
A
#
# COMPACT_ATOMS: atom_id res chain seq x y z
N MET A 1 6.41 -22.09 -15.91
CA MET A 1 7.14 -21.01 -15.20
C MET A 1 7.78 -20.00 -16.17
N LEU A 2 8.75 -20.39 -17.02
CA LEU A 2 9.38 -19.49 -17.98
C LEU A 2 8.35 -18.81 -18.89
N GLN A 3 7.38 -19.55 -19.41
CA GLN A 3 6.31 -19.01 -20.25
C GLN A 3 5.48 -17.96 -19.51
N ASN A 4 5.07 -18.23 -18.26
CA ASN A 4 4.32 -17.28 -17.44
C ASN A 4 5.12 -15.99 -17.18
N LEU A 5 6.41 -16.12 -16.89
CA LEU A 5 7.28 -14.96 -16.69
C LEU A 5 7.42 -14.12 -17.95
N ARG A 6 7.61 -14.78 -19.12
CA ARG A 6 7.65 -14.09 -20.43
C ARG A 6 6.36 -13.34 -20.72
N GLU A 7 5.21 -13.95 -20.47
CA GLU A 7 3.90 -13.32 -20.69
C GLU A 7 3.70 -12.11 -19.78
N ILE A 8 4.03 -12.20 -18.50
CA ILE A 8 3.95 -11.08 -17.58
C ILE A 8 4.91 -9.95 -17.96
N VAL A 9 6.17 -10.27 -18.27
CA VAL A 9 7.16 -9.27 -18.69
C VAL A 9 6.76 -8.62 -20.01
N SER A 10 6.31 -9.40 -21.01
CA SER A 10 5.82 -8.88 -22.28
C SER A 10 4.60 -7.96 -22.09
N PHE A 11 3.64 -8.36 -21.26
CA PHE A 11 2.47 -7.55 -20.96
C PHE A 11 2.83 -6.26 -20.24
N ALA A 12 3.67 -6.33 -19.20
CA ALA A 12 4.12 -5.18 -18.43
C ALA A 12 4.95 -4.19 -19.29
N SER A 13 5.75 -4.70 -20.25
CA SER A 13 6.55 -3.88 -21.15
C SER A 13 5.69 -3.20 -22.24
N GLN A 14 4.75 -3.93 -22.85
CA GLN A 14 3.94 -3.43 -23.97
C GLN A 14 2.76 -2.58 -23.52
N ARG A 15 2.19 -2.86 -22.33
CA ARG A 15 0.98 -2.22 -21.77
C ARG A 15 1.20 -1.80 -20.34
N LYS A 16 2.16 -0.93 -20.11
CA LYS A 16 2.56 -0.48 -18.77
C LYS A 16 1.38 0.01 -17.92
N ASP A 17 0.53 0.86 -18.50
CA ASP A 17 -0.62 1.45 -17.79
C ASP A 17 -1.68 0.39 -17.42
N ASP A 18 -1.93 -0.56 -18.32
CA ASP A 18 -2.90 -1.64 -18.08
C ASP A 18 -2.35 -2.64 -17.08
N PHE A 19 -1.05 -2.92 -17.11
CA PHE A 19 -0.37 -3.74 -16.10
C PHE A 19 -0.45 -3.10 -14.71
N VAL A 20 -0.16 -1.81 -14.60
CA VAL A 20 -0.27 -1.06 -13.34
C VAL A 20 -1.70 -1.10 -12.81
N LYS A 21 -2.71 -0.89 -13.66
CA LYS A 21 -4.13 -1.01 -13.27
C LYS A 21 -4.46 -2.41 -12.76
N MET A 22 -4.00 -3.45 -13.45
CA MET A 22 -4.26 -4.84 -13.08
C MET A 22 -3.65 -5.20 -11.72
N VAL A 23 -2.41 -4.78 -11.46
CA VAL A 23 -1.69 -5.09 -10.22
C VAL A 23 -2.21 -4.27 -9.04
N MET A 24 -2.62 -3.05 -9.26
CA MET A 24 -3.09 -2.15 -8.21
C MET A 24 -4.59 -2.25 -7.93
N ASP A 25 -5.32 -3.19 -8.56
CA ASP A 25 -6.78 -3.33 -8.45
C ASP A 25 -7.56 -2.03 -8.62
N ALA A 26 -8.18 -1.89 -9.77
CA ALA A 26 -9.17 -0.88 -10.15
C ALA A 26 -8.98 0.55 -9.59
N ASP A 27 -8.80 1.48 -10.50
CA ASP A 27 -8.96 2.91 -10.30
C ASP A 27 -7.85 3.65 -9.53
N MET A 28 -6.66 3.67 -10.14
CA MET A 28 -5.55 4.55 -9.71
C MET A 28 -6.00 6.00 -9.43
N ARG A 29 -7.01 6.50 -10.16
CA ARG A 29 -7.55 7.85 -9.93
C ARG A 29 -8.28 7.94 -8.59
N GLN A 30 -9.04 6.93 -8.22
CA GLN A 30 -9.77 6.89 -6.95
C GLN A 30 -8.80 6.69 -5.78
N ARG A 31 -7.78 5.85 -5.92
CA ARG A 31 -6.71 5.65 -4.93
C ARG A 31 -5.90 6.91 -4.71
N ASN A 32 -5.47 7.57 -5.78
CA ASN A 32 -4.74 8.83 -5.69
C ASN A 32 -5.57 9.93 -5.02
N ARG A 33 -6.88 10.04 -5.35
CA ARG A 33 -7.79 10.94 -4.66
C ARG A 33 -7.93 10.58 -3.18
N GLY A 34 -8.05 9.30 -2.86
CA GLY A 34 -8.08 8.79 -1.49
C GLY A 34 -6.81 9.13 -0.71
N LEU A 35 -5.64 8.94 -1.33
CA LEU A 35 -4.34 9.24 -0.72
C LEU A 35 -4.18 10.75 -0.47
N VAL A 36 -4.52 11.59 -1.44
CA VAL A 36 -4.51 13.06 -1.29
C VAL A 36 -5.44 13.50 -0.16
N LYS A 37 -6.65 12.93 -0.08
CA LYS A 37 -7.60 13.23 1.00
C LYS A 37 -7.04 12.83 2.37
N ARG A 38 -6.47 11.62 2.50
CA ARG A 38 -5.85 11.15 3.77
C ARG A 38 -4.69 12.05 4.19
N LYS A 39 -3.80 12.42 3.27
CA LYS A 39 -2.69 13.34 3.55
C LYS A 39 -3.19 14.71 4.04
N LYS A 40 -4.24 15.24 3.41
CA LYS A 40 -4.87 16.47 3.87
C LYS A 40 -5.47 16.33 5.27
N THR A 41 -6.22 15.27 5.52
CA THR A 41 -6.82 15.02 6.85
C THR A 41 -5.75 14.86 7.93
N LEU A 42 -4.61 14.23 7.62
CA LEU A 42 -3.47 14.12 8.52
C LEU A 42 -2.88 15.50 8.83
N ASP A 43 -2.62 16.30 7.82
CA ASP A 43 -2.11 17.68 7.98
C ASP A 43 -3.03 18.55 8.83
N ASP A 44 -4.35 18.48 8.58
CA ASP A 44 -5.37 19.20 9.35
C ASP A 44 -5.39 18.73 10.83
N ALA A 45 -5.26 17.41 11.08
CA ALA A 45 -5.19 16.85 12.43
C ALA A 45 -3.91 17.30 13.16
N GLU A 46 -2.75 17.26 12.52
CA GLU A 46 -1.47 17.69 13.09
C GLU A 46 -1.47 19.19 13.42
N LYS A 47 -2.03 20.01 12.54
CA LYS A 47 -2.21 21.44 12.82
C LYS A 47 -3.10 21.67 14.03
N ARG A 48 -4.22 20.95 14.12
CA ARG A 48 -5.13 21.07 15.26
C ARG A 48 -4.50 20.65 16.57
N ILE A 49 -3.69 19.59 16.56
CA ILE A 49 -2.91 19.18 17.75
C ILE A 49 -1.97 20.31 18.21
N ALA A 50 -1.24 20.93 17.28
CA ALA A 50 -0.35 22.06 17.60
C ALA A 50 -1.11 23.30 18.12
N GLU A 51 -2.33 23.56 17.60
CA GLU A 51 -3.20 24.61 18.12
C GLU A 51 -3.64 24.30 19.55
N LEU A 52 -4.02 23.06 19.86
CA LEU A 52 -4.40 22.64 21.21
C LEU A 52 -3.26 22.82 22.18
N ASP A 53 -2.03 22.48 21.83
CA ASP A 53 -0.85 22.74 22.66
C ASP A 53 -0.70 24.24 23.00
N SER A 54 -0.95 25.09 22.01
CA SER A 54 -0.91 26.55 22.20
C SER A 54 -2.05 27.05 23.09
N ILE A 55 -3.25 26.46 22.96
CA ILE A 55 -4.42 26.77 23.79
C ILE A 55 -4.15 26.34 25.25
N PHE A 56 -3.60 25.15 25.46
CA PHE A 56 -3.23 24.67 26.80
C PHE A 56 -2.28 25.64 27.50
N LYS A 57 -1.25 26.10 26.81
CA LYS A 57 -0.31 27.05 27.37
C LYS A 57 -1.01 28.34 27.81
N ARG A 58 -1.92 28.89 27.00
CA ARG A 58 -2.69 30.09 27.34
C ARG A 58 -3.64 29.85 28.53
N LEU A 59 -4.35 28.71 28.55
CA LEU A 59 -5.22 28.33 29.65
C LEU A 59 -4.45 28.29 30.98
N TYR A 60 -3.26 27.72 30.97
CA TYR A 60 -2.40 27.67 32.15
C TYR A 60 -1.98 29.06 32.60
N GLU A 61 -1.55 29.95 31.68
CA GLU A 61 -1.18 31.33 31.98
C GLU A 61 -2.37 32.13 32.53
N ASP A 62 -3.56 31.97 31.97
CA ASP A 62 -4.78 32.64 32.43
C ASP A 62 -5.25 32.14 33.81
N THR A 63 -5.05 30.88 34.12
CA THR A 63 -5.33 30.31 35.43
C THR A 63 -4.38 30.91 36.49
N ILE A 64 -3.07 30.95 36.24
CA ILE A 64 -2.09 31.52 37.15
C ILE A 64 -2.36 33.01 37.37
N SER A 65 -2.77 33.74 36.33
CA SER A 65 -3.08 35.17 36.44
C SER A 65 -4.45 35.48 37.09
N GLY A 66 -5.21 34.43 37.48
CA GLY A 66 -6.52 34.57 38.14
C GLY A 66 -7.66 34.97 37.17
N LYS A 67 -7.43 34.99 35.84
CA LYS A 67 -8.45 35.29 34.83
C LYS A 67 -9.40 34.09 34.59
N LEU A 68 -8.90 32.87 34.82
CA LEU A 68 -9.65 31.64 34.68
C LEU A 68 -9.74 30.94 36.06
N SER A 69 -10.94 30.48 36.42
CA SER A 69 -11.10 29.68 37.66
C SER A 69 -10.62 28.26 37.46
N ASP A 70 -10.15 27.62 38.53
CA ASP A 70 -9.68 26.23 38.53
C ASP A 70 -10.73 25.26 38.00
N GLU A 71 -12.01 25.46 38.32
CA GLU A 71 -13.11 24.65 37.86
C GLU A 71 -13.28 24.72 36.33
N ARG A 72 -13.19 25.94 35.77
CA ARG A 72 -13.24 26.13 34.30
C ARG A 72 -12.02 25.59 33.63
N PHE A 73 -10.83 25.78 34.19
CA PHE A 73 -9.60 25.21 33.68
C PHE A 73 -9.72 23.69 33.60
N GLN A 74 -10.15 23.04 34.66
CA GLN A 74 -10.26 21.59 34.73
C GLN A 74 -11.25 21.03 33.68
N LYS A 75 -12.38 21.69 33.46
CA LYS A 75 -13.34 21.32 32.46
C LYS A 75 -12.76 21.45 31.03
N LEU A 76 -12.20 22.61 30.70
CA LEU A 76 -11.64 22.87 29.37
C LEU A 76 -10.44 21.96 29.08
N SER A 77 -9.56 21.73 30.09
CA SER A 77 -8.42 20.84 29.94
C SER A 77 -8.86 19.43 29.61
N THR A 78 -9.86 18.89 30.32
CA THR A 78 -10.39 17.55 30.04
C THR A 78 -10.94 17.42 28.62
N ASP A 79 -11.69 18.44 28.17
CA ASP A 79 -12.28 18.42 26.82
C ASP A 79 -11.19 18.48 25.73
N TYR A 80 -10.19 19.34 25.89
CA TYR A 80 -9.09 19.48 24.94
C TYR A 80 -8.13 18.27 24.95
N GLU A 81 -7.83 17.71 26.12
CA GLU A 81 -7.05 16.47 26.23
C GLU A 81 -7.72 15.32 25.48
N LYS A 82 -9.04 15.20 25.62
CA LYS A 82 -9.81 14.19 24.89
C LYS A 82 -9.75 14.42 23.38
N GLU A 83 -9.94 15.67 22.92
CA GLU A 83 -9.84 16.02 21.49
C GLU A 83 -8.44 15.70 20.97
N GLN A 84 -7.40 16.10 21.71
CA GLN A 84 -6.00 15.87 21.32
C GLN A 84 -5.69 14.38 21.20
N HIS A 85 -6.13 13.57 22.15
CA HIS A 85 -5.93 12.12 22.11
C HIS A 85 -6.60 11.49 20.87
N GLN A 86 -7.84 11.86 20.57
CA GLN A 86 -8.55 11.38 19.38
C GLN A 86 -7.84 11.75 18.08
N LEU A 87 -7.32 12.98 18.00
CA LEU A 87 -6.57 13.44 16.84
C LEU A 87 -5.22 12.72 16.70
N GLN A 88 -4.54 12.41 17.79
CA GLN A 88 -3.30 11.65 17.81
C GLN A 88 -3.53 10.20 17.32
N GLU A 89 -4.58 9.54 17.80
CA GLU A 89 -4.95 8.20 17.32
C GLU A 89 -5.27 8.21 15.82
N LEU A 90 -6.05 9.20 15.36
CA LEU A 90 -6.37 9.39 13.95
C LEU A 90 -5.09 9.61 13.11
N ALA A 91 -4.18 10.45 13.57
CA ALA A 91 -2.92 10.72 12.87
C ALA A 91 -2.05 9.46 12.73
N VAL A 92 -1.96 8.64 13.78
CA VAL A 92 -1.23 7.35 13.73
C VAL A 92 -1.86 6.40 12.71
N ALA A 93 -3.18 6.26 12.73
CA ALA A 93 -3.89 5.39 11.78
C ALA A 93 -3.68 5.85 10.33
N LEU A 94 -3.84 7.15 10.07
CA LEU A 94 -3.67 7.74 8.73
C LEU A 94 -2.23 7.61 8.21
N ARG A 95 -1.22 7.79 9.05
CA ARG A 95 0.19 7.57 8.68
C ARG A 95 0.43 6.13 8.23
N GLY A 96 -0.08 5.16 8.99
CA GLY A 96 0.01 3.74 8.63
C GLY A 96 -0.64 3.41 7.29
N GLU A 97 -1.85 3.95 7.04
CA GLU A 97 -2.55 3.76 5.77
C GLU A 97 -1.81 4.39 4.57
N ILE A 98 -1.29 5.62 4.75
CA ILE A 98 -0.51 6.34 3.73
C ILE A 98 0.75 5.56 3.38
N GLU A 99 1.53 5.14 4.39
CA GLU A 99 2.74 4.35 4.18
C GLU A 99 2.48 3.02 3.48
N ALA A 100 1.39 2.32 3.84
CA ALA A 100 1.04 1.06 3.20
C ALA A 100 0.72 1.25 1.71
N GLU A 101 0.03 2.32 1.36
CA GLU A 101 -0.32 2.63 -0.03
C GLU A 101 0.91 3.09 -0.84
N GLU A 102 1.78 3.92 -0.25
CA GLU A 102 3.04 4.34 -0.88
C GLU A 102 4.00 3.16 -1.11
N ARG A 103 4.08 2.22 -0.17
CA ARG A 103 4.87 0.99 -0.35
C ARG A 103 4.37 0.15 -1.51
N LYS A 104 3.05 0.01 -1.69
CA LYS A 104 2.48 -0.70 -2.84
C LYS A 104 2.89 -0.05 -4.16
N SER A 105 2.76 1.26 -4.26
CA SER A 105 3.16 2.00 -5.47
C SER A 105 4.65 1.83 -5.77
N ALA A 106 5.51 2.01 -4.77
CA ALA A 106 6.96 1.84 -4.91
C ALA A 106 7.35 0.41 -5.34
N ASN A 107 6.63 -0.60 -4.85
CA ASN A 107 6.88 -1.99 -5.22
C ASN A 107 6.53 -2.28 -6.69
N VAL A 108 5.41 -1.73 -7.19
CA VAL A 108 5.03 -1.86 -8.60
C VAL A 108 6.03 -1.13 -9.50
N GLU A 109 6.45 0.08 -9.14
CA GLU A 109 7.46 0.83 -9.88
C GLU A 109 8.80 0.09 -9.93
N ARG A 110 9.21 -0.53 -8.82
CA ARG A 110 10.42 -1.36 -8.77
C ARG A 110 10.30 -2.57 -9.69
N PHE A 111 9.17 -3.27 -9.69
CA PHE A 111 8.94 -4.38 -10.61
C PHE A 111 9.02 -3.93 -12.07
N LEU A 112 8.38 -2.82 -12.42
CA LEU A 112 8.45 -2.25 -13.77
C LEU A 112 9.88 -1.88 -14.16
N SER A 113 10.68 -1.32 -13.24
CA SER A 113 12.09 -1.00 -13.52
C SER A 113 12.95 -2.25 -13.78
N VAL A 114 12.58 -3.38 -13.18
CA VAL A 114 13.21 -4.68 -13.49
C VAL A 114 12.76 -5.15 -14.88
N VAL A 115 11.46 -5.07 -15.20
CA VAL A 115 10.92 -5.42 -16.53
C VAL A 115 11.62 -4.63 -17.64
N GLU A 116 11.83 -3.33 -17.47
CA GLU A 116 12.47 -2.46 -18.45
C GLU A 116 13.92 -2.87 -18.78
N ARG A 117 14.60 -3.55 -17.85
CA ARG A 117 15.98 -4.08 -18.07
C ARG A 117 15.98 -5.39 -18.89
N TYR A 118 14.85 -6.07 -18.97
CA TYR A 118 14.72 -7.35 -19.67
C TYR A 118 13.75 -7.22 -20.83
N THR A 119 14.26 -6.93 -22.05
CA THR A 119 13.45 -6.90 -23.28
C THR A 119 13.02 -8.30 -23.71
N GLU A 120 13.87 -9.29 -23.46
CA GLU A 120 13.62 -10.71 -23.74
C GLU A 120 14.19 -11.59 -22.61
N ILE A 121 13.47 -12.65 -22.28
CA ILE A 121 13.92 -13.68 -21.34
C ILE A 121 14.08 -15.00 -22.10
N PRO A 122 15.27 -15.26 -22.67
CA PRO A 122 15.49 -16.47 -23.49
C PRO A 122 15.46 -17.73 -22.65
N GLU A 123 16.03 -17.69 -21.43
CA GLU A 123 16.09 -18.81 -20.50
C GLU A 123 15.87 -18.36 -19.05
N LEU A 124 15.52 -19.32 -18.19
CA LEU A 124 15.26 -19.08 -16.79
C LEU A 124 16.55 -19.28 -15.97
N THR A 125 17.36 -18.24 -15.89
CA THR A 125 18.57 -18.27 -15.07
C THR A 125 18.28 -18.06 -13.58
N PRO A 126 19.12 -18.52 -12.65
CA PRO A 126 18.99 -18.22 -11.23
C PRO A 126 18.92 -16.73 -10.93
N CYS A 127 19.64 -15.89 -11.68
CA CYS A 127 19.63 -14.44 -11.55
C CYS A 127 18.23 -13.86 -11.86
N ILE A 128 17.64 -14.24 -12.99
CA ILE A 128 16.31 -13.82 -13.41
C ILE A 128 15.26 -14.28 -12.40
N LEU A 129 15.34 -15.53 -11.94
CA LEU A 129 14.46 -16.04 -10.90
C LEU A 129 14.55 -15.18 -9.64
N HIS A 130 15.77 -14.89 -9.20
CA HIS A 130 15.98 -14.11 -7.98
C HIS A 130 15.53 -12.65 -8.12
N GLU A 131 15.58 -12.05 -9.30
CA GLU A 131 15.10 -10.69 -9.51
C GLU A 131 13.57 -10.59 -9.53
N PHE A 132 12.89 -11.52 -10.18
CA PHE A 132 11.43 -11.46 -10.38
C PHE A 132 10.62 -12.20 -9.32
N VAL A 133 11.12 -13.32 -8.81
CA VAL A 133 10.33 -14.22 -7.96
C VAL A 133 10.69 -14.05 -6.49
N GLU A 134 9.67 -13.89 -5.66
CA GLU A 134 9.79 -13.84 -4.21
C GLU A 134 9.73 -15.24 -3.61
N LYS A 135 8.70 -16.00 -4.00
CA LYS A 135 8.49 -17.40 -3.57
C LYS A 135 7.63 -18.15 -4.57
N ILE A 136 7.75 -19.50 -4.51
CA ILE A 136 6.91 -20.43 -5.26
C ILE A 136 6.26 -21.36 -4.25
N VAL A 137 4.93 -21.44 -4.29
CA VAL A 137 4.15 -22.37 -3.48
C VAL A 137 3.67 -23.50 -4.38
N VAL A 138 4.02 -24.72 -4.03
CA VAL A 138 3.63 -25.93 -4.75
C VAL A 138 2.60 -26.65 -3.87
N HIS A 139 1.35 -26.71 -4.36
CA HIS A 139 0.25 -27.37 -3.65
C HIS A 139 0.32 -28.89 -3.77
N ALA A 140 -0.39 -29.60 -2.91
CA ALA A 140 -0.51 -31.03 -3.01
C ALA A 140 -1.18 -31.42 -4.34
N ALA A 141 -0.73 -32.52 -4.93
CA ALA A 141 -1.34 -33.02 -6.16
C ALA A 141 -2.78 -33.46 -5.93
N SER A 142 -3.67 -33.22 -6.92
CA SER A 142 -5.10 -33.56 -6.86
C SER A 142 -5.35 -35.05 -6.64
N ASP A 143 -4.50 -35.92 -7.22
CA ASP A 143 -4.51 -37.34 -7.05
C ASP A 143 -3.07 -37.91 -6.94
N PRO A 144 -2.59 -38.24 -5.73
CA PRO A 144 -1.21 -38.71 -5.52
C PRO A 144 -0.87 -40.03 -6.23
N LYS A 145 -1.88 -40.84 -6.58
CA LYS A 145 -1.72 -42.16 -7.19
C LYS A 145 -2.38 -42.29 -8.57
N GLY A 146 -3.10 -41.32 -9.03
CA GLY A 146 -3.83 -41.34 -10.30
C GLY A 146 -2.99 -41.05 -11.55
N LYS A 147 -3.50 -41.47 -12.72
CA LYS A 147 -2.84 -41.25 -14.02
C LYS A 147 -2.98 -39.79 -14.52
N ASN A 148 -4.02 -39.04 -14.07
CA ASN A 148 -4.28 -37.64 -14.44
C ASN A 148 -3.93 -36.70 -13.29
N ARG A 149 -2.67 -36.68 -12.93
CA ARG A 149 -2.16 -35.89 -11.81
C ARG A 149 -2.03 -34.41 -12.20
N THR A 150 -2.80 -33.55 -11.55
CA THR A 150 -2.65 -32.11 -11.64
C THR A 150 -2.07 -31.56 -10.36
N GLN A 151 -1.21 -30.57 -10.47
CA GLN A 151 -0.58 -29.90 -9.34
C GLN A 151 -0.63 -28.41 -9.56
N GLU A 152 -1.19 -27.70 -8.60
CA GLU A 152 -1.29 -26.25 -8.62
C GLU A 152 0.02 -25.62 -8.10
N ILE A 153 0.48 -24.58 -8.78
CA ILE A 153 1.72 -23.87 -8.44
C ILE A 153 1.44 -22.38 -8.48
N ASP A 154 1.56 -21.73 -7.31
CA ASP A 154 1.47 -20.28 -7.20
C ASP A 154 2.86 -19.67 -7.26
N ILE A 155 3.01 -18.67 -8.12
CA ILE A 155 4.25 -17.91 -8.25
C ILE A 155 3.99 -16.51 -7.73
N TYR A 156 4.70 -16.15 -6.67
CA TYR A 156 4.67 -14.81 -6.10
C TYR A 156 5.83 -13.99 -6.65
N TYR A 157 5.50 -12.90 -7.32
CA TYR A 157 6.48 -11.97 -7.89
C TYR A 157 6.82 -10.88 -6.89
N LYS A 158 8.09 -10.47 -6.85
CA LYS A 158 8.58 -9.45 -5.91
C LYS A 158 7.82 -8.14 -6.07
N GLY A 159 7.20 -7.72 -4.98
CA GLY A 159 6.50 -6.45 -4.90
C GLY A 159 5.08 -6.40 -5.48
N ILE A 160 4.68 -7.39 -6.26
CA ILE A 160 3.35 -7.44 -6.90
C ILE A 160 2.50 -8.66 -6.50
N GLY A 161 3.11 -9.64 -5.80
CA GLY A 161 2.41 -10.82 -5.31
C GLY A 161 2.11 -11.87 -6.38
N ALA A 162 1.08 -12.71 -6.16
CA ALA A 162 0.66 -13.72 -7.11
C ALA A 162 -0.16 -13.09 -8.25
N LEU A 163 0.20 -13.40 -9.50
CA LEU A 163 -0.55 -13.00 -10.70
C LEU A 163 -1.07 -14.24 -11.42
N GLU A 164 -2.38 -14.27 -11.68
CA GLU A 164 -2.98 -15.28 -12.54
C GLU A 164 -2.73 -14.94 -14.00
N VAL A 165 -1.99 -15.78 -14.71
CA VAL A 165 -1.66 -15.58 -16.14
C VAL A 165 -2.91 -15.55 -17.01
N SER A 166 -4.00 -16.21 -16.60
CA SER A 166 -5.30 -16.15 -17.28
C SER A 166 -5.85 -14.72 -17.40
N LYS A 167 -5.60 -13.85 -16.43
CA LYS A 167 -6.01 -12.43 -16.49
C LYS A 167 -5.17 -11.62 -17.47
N VAL A 168 -3.90 -11.97 -17.64
CA VAL A 168 -2.98 -11.34 -18.60
C VAL A 168 -3.38 -11.63 -20.04
N THR A 169 -3.89 -12.85 -20.32
CA THR A 169 -4.27 -13.28 -21.66
C THR A 169 -5.64 -12.72 -22.10
N SER A 170 -6.59 -12.55 -21.16
CA SER A 170 -7.92 -11.98 -21.45
C SER A 170 -7.87 -10.52 -21.90
N SER A 171 -6.88 -9.75 -21.44
CA SER A 171 -6.68 -8.35 -21.83
C SER A 171 -6.11 -8.18 -23.26
N ARG A 172 -5.86 -9.27 -23.98
CA ARG A 172 -5.39 -9.26 -25.39
C ARG A 172 -6.52 -9.21 -26.43
N GLN A 173 -7.79 -9.36 -26.02
CA GLN A 173 -8.94 -9.52 -26.94
C GLN A 173 -9.87 -8.29 -26.98
N GLU A 174 -9.54 -7.20 -26.36
CA GLU A 174 -10.19 -5.90 -26.51
C GLU A 174 -9.17 -4.90 -27.09
#